data_b24cfde29a5f1935187e9357edbe4d73
#
_entry.id   b24cfde29a5f1935187e9357edbe4d73
#
_cell.length_a   1.000
_cell.length_b   1.000
_cell.length_c   1.000
_cell.angle_alpha   90.00
_cell.angle_beta   90.00
_cell.angle_gamma   90.00
#
_symmetry.space_group_name_H-M   'P 1'
#
loop_
_entity.id
_entity.type
_entity.pdbx_description
1 polymer ?
#
loop_
_entity_poly.entity_id
_entity_poly.type
_entity_poly.pdbx_seq_one_letter_code
_entity_poly.pdbx_strand_id
1 'polypeptide(L)'
;MIKYLILDVDGTLTDGKIYMGSNGEAMKAFSIKDGYVSNFILKPVGIIPVIITARNSSIVQHRCDELGITEVHQGKVDKFTALKEIVGEENIGFCAYFGDDILDLKCMVPIQEAGGIVGCPWDAVQEIKAIADYVCVSKAGEGALREFAEWLIAPKVDNEEMARRVNEAVKYLAELDVSEEDAGKKVVVNDKFFYSILSYNTKPANECKLESHRKYIDIQIIVDGEESIEVVDISKLKVKECYDEEKD
;
A
#
# COMPACT_ATOMS: atom_id res chain seq x y z
N MET A 1 15.89 -4.30 5.73
CA MET A 1 14.77 -3.69 6.53
C MET A 1 14.81 -2.20 6.32
N ILE A 2 13.69 -1.58 5.97
CA ILE A 2 13.60 -0.12 5.73
C ILE A 2 13.86 0.64 7.04
N LYS A 3 14.65 1.70 6.96
CA LYS A 3 14.98 2.60 8.08
C LYS A 3 14.38 4.00 7.91
N TYR A 4 14.25 4.46 6.68
CA TYR A 4 13.77 5.81 6.35
C TYR A 4 12.60 5.74 5.40
N LEU A 5 11.57 6.57 5.63
CA LEU A 5 10.52 6.83 4.65
C LEU A 5 10.65 8.28 4.17
N ILE A 6 11.10 8.43 2.93
CA ILE A 6 11.30 9.72 2.28
C ILE A 6 9.97 10.14 1.65
N LEU A 7 9.57 11.36 1.91
CA LEU A 7 8.27 11.91 1.53
C LEU A 7 8.45 13.22 0.75
N ASP A 8 7.86 13.30 -0.43
CA ASP A 8 7.55 14.59 -1.04
C ASP A 8 6.33 15.23 -0.35
N VAL A 9 5.98 16.44 -0.71
CA VAL A 9 4.89 17.18 -0.09
C VAL A 9 3.76 17.48 -1.07
N ASP A 10 4.05 18.26 -2.12
CA ASP A 10 3.02 18.78 -3.02
C ASP A 10 2.60 17.71 -4.03
N GLY A 11 1.36 17.23 -3.94
CA GLY A 11 0.87 16.09 -4.73
C GLY A 11 1.14 14.72 -4.10
N THR A 12 1.75 14.69 -2.92
CA THR A 12 2.06 13.47 -2.16
C THR A 12 1.36 13.50 -0.79
N LEU A 13 1.73 14.44 0.09
CA LEU A 13 1.08 14.67 1.38
C LEU A 13 -0.13 15.60 1.27
N THR A 14 -0.17 16.42 0.22
CA THR A 14 -1.26 17.34 -0.08
C THR A 14 -2.02 16.88 -1.32
N ASP A 15 -3.14 17.53 -1.60
CA ASP A 15 -3.96 17.31 -2.80
C ASP A 15 -3.33 17.84 -4.11
N GLY A 16 -2.07 18.28 -4.08
CA GLY A 16 -1.32 18.80 -5.24
C GLY A 16 -1.76 20.18 -5.73
N LYS A 17 -2.75 20.80 -5.08
CA LYS A 17 -3.24 22.13 -5.46
C LYS A 17 -2.49 23.25 -4.74
N ILE A 18 -2.36 24.38 -5.44
CA ILE A 18 -1.81 25.61 -4.87
C ILE A 18 -2.96 26.55 -4.55
N TYR A 19 -3.17 26.83 -3.27
CA TYR A 19 -4.19 27.76 -2.81
C TYR A 19 -3.59 29.14 -2.60
N MET A 20 -3.75 30.03 -3.59
CA MET A 20 -3.15 31.36 -3.61
C MET A 20 -4.03 32.39 -2.93
N GLY A 21 -3.44 33.16 -2.02
CA GLY A 21 -4.00 34.40 -1.47
C GLY A 21 -3.31 35.65 -2.04
N SER A 22 -3.70 36.82 -1.57
CA SER A 22 -3.10 38.10 -1.99
C SER A 22 -1.60 38.22 -1.68
N ASN A 23 -1.11 37.46 -0.67
CA ASN A 23 0.28 37.51 -0.19
C ASN A 23 1.09 36.25 -0.54
N GLY A 24 0.63 35.45 -1.51
CA GLY A 24 1.26 34.18 -1.90
C GLY A 24 0.44 32.96 -1.51
N GLU A 25 1.09 31.83 -1.22
CA GLU A 25 0.42 30.62 -0.79
C GLU A 25 -0.33 30.83 0.53
N ALA A 26 -1.64 30.58 0.52
CA ALA A 26 -2.52 30.85 1.65
C ALA A 26 -2.77 29.62 2.54
N MET A 27 -2.85 28.41 1.93
CA MET A 27 -3.07 27.17 2.65
C MET A 27 -2.60 25.96 1.85
N LYS A 28 -2.49 24.81 2.54
CA LYS A 28 -2.34 23.47 1.96
C LYS A 28 -3.35 22.54 2.61
N ALA A 29 -3.90 21.62 1.84
CA ALA A 29 -4.81 20.60 2.34
C ALA A 29 -4.03 19.32 2.64
N PHE A 30 -3.97 18.92 3.93
CA PHE A 30 -3.38 17.67 4.40
C PHE A 30 -4.46 16.72 4.89
N SER A 31 -4.26 15.43 4.69
CA SER A 31 -5.14 14.41 5.27
C SER A 31 -4.83 14.18 6.75
N ILE A 32 -5.88 14.11 7.55
CA ILE A 32 -5.77 13.68 8.96
C ILE A 32 -5.36 12.20 9.07
N LYS A 33 -5.79 11.37 8.09
CA LYS A 33 -5.41 9.96 8.01
C LYS A 33 -3.92 9.79 7.81
N ASP A 34 -3.32 10.60 6.94
CA ASP A 34 -1.88 10.58 6.66
C ASP A 34 -1.07 11.10 7.87
N GLY A 35 -1.64 12.02 8.64
CA GLY A 35 -1.03 12.48 9.89
C GLY A 35 -0.86 11.40 10.96
N TYR A 36 -1.63 10.31 10.89
CA TYR A 36 -1.50 9.16 11.78
C TYR A 36 -0.19 8.38 11.58
N VAL A 37 0.38 8.44 10.39
CA VAL A 37 1.49 7.60 9.93
C VAL A 37 2.74 7.74 10.79
N SER A 38 3.21 8.98 11.00
CA SER A 38 4.47 9.25 11.69
C SER A 38 4.52 8.61 13.08
N ASN A 39 3.53 8.90 13.92
CA ASN A 39 3.55 8.51 15.33
C ASN A 39 3.03 7.10 15.61
N PHE A 40 2.10 6.60 14.79
CA PHE A 40 1.36 5.37 15.10
C PHE A 40 1.69 4.19 14.18
N ILE A 41 2.31 4.44 13.02
CA ILE A 41 2.72 3.38 12.09
C ILE A 41 4.25 3.28 12.03
N LEU A 42 4.96 4.37 11.74
CA LEU A 42 6.41 4.33 11.51
C LEU A 42 7.21 4.24 12.81
N LYS A 43 6.89 5.09 13.78
CA LYS A 43 7.62 5.17 15.05
C LYS A 43 7.67 3.84 15.82
N PRO A 44 6.58 3.06 15.93
CA PRO A 44 6.61 1.76 16.61
C PRO A 44 7.55 0.73 15.98
N VAL A 45 7.81 0.83 14.68
CA VAL A 45 8.70 -0.07 13.93
C VAL A 45 10.09 0.54 13.66
N GLY A 46 10.36 1.73 14.20
CA GLY A 46 11.67 2.38 14.09
C GLY A 46 11.98 2.99 12.72
N ILE A 47 10.99 3.25 11.87
CA ILE A 47 11.17 3.94 10.58
C ILE A 47 11.08 5.45 10.81
N ILE A 48 12.06 6.17 10.28
CA ILE A 48 12.17 7.62 10.41
C ILE A 48 11.55 8.29 9.18
N PRO A 49 10.47 9.11 9.33
CA PRO A 49 9.96 9.92 8.24
C PRO A 49 10.89 11.08 7.93
N VAL A 50 11.18 11.32 6.64
CA VAL A 50 12.05 12.39 6.15
C VAL A 50 11.32 13.15 5.05
N ILE A 51 11.12 14.44 5.22
CA ILE A 51 10.52 15.31 4.21
C ILE A 51 11.63 15.89 3.32
N ILE A 52 11.51 15.69 1.99
CA ILE A 52 12.38 16.33 1.00
C ILE A 52 11.50 16.97 -0.09
N THR A 53 11.38 18.30 -0.08
CA THR A 53 10.55 19.03 -1.03
C THR A 53 11.31 20.18 -1.69
N ALA A 54 10.98 20.46 -2.95
CA ALA A 54 11.63 21.55 -3.69
C ALA A 54 11.16 22.95 -3.25
N ARG A 55 9.96 23.06 -2.70
CA ARG A 55 9.39 24.34 -2.26
C ARG A 55 9.71 24.62 -0.79
N ASN A 56 9.61 25.92 -0.40
CA ASN A 56 9.65 26.35 0.98
C ASN A 56 8.28 26.84 1.40
N SER A 57 7.77 26.36 2.52
CA SER A 57 6.46 26.74 3.06
C SER A 57 6.47 26.62 4.59
N SER A 58 6.13 27.71 5.27
CA SER A 58 5.93 27.69 6.73
C SER A 58 4.77 26.77 7.15
N ILE A 59 3.80 26.58 6.25
CA ILE A 59 2.67 25.68 6.48
C ILE A 59 3.13 24.23 6.59
N VAL A 60 4.09 23.83 5.74
CA VAL A 60 4.72 22.50 5.81
C VAL A 60 5.47 22.33 7.12
N GLN A 61 6.26 23.34 7.53
CA GLN A 61 6.98 23.28 8.81
C GLN A 61 6.03 23.11 9.99
N HIS A 62 4.97 23.93 10.08
CA HIS A 62 3.98 23.82 11.15
C HIS A 62 3.31 22.43 11.17
N ARG A 63 3.00 21.88 9.99
CA ARG A 63 2.40 20.53 9.92
C ARG A 63 3.37 19.44 10.38
N CYS A 64 4.64 19.53 10.02
CA CYS A 64 5.66 18.60 10.46
C CYS A 64 5.90 18.69 11.98
N ASP A 65 5.95 19.88 12.53
CA ASP A 65 6.09 20.13 13.98
C ASP A 65 4.92 19.47 14.76
N GLU A 66 3.68 19.66 14.27
CA GLU A 66 2.48 19.04 14.84
C GLU A 66 2.56 17.51 14.84
N LEU A 67 3.10 16.94 13.78
CA LEU A 67 3.24 15.48 13.59
C LEU A 67 4.50 14.90 14.24
N GLY A 68 5.36 15.74 14.83
CA GLY A 68 6.62 15.32 15.44
C GLY A 68 7.64 14.81 14.41
N ILE A 69 7.57 15.27 13.17
CA ILE A 69 8.55 14.98 12.11
C ILE A 69 9.67 16.00 12.23
N THR A 70 10.90 15.54 12.55
CA THR A 70 12.07 16.39 12.77
C THR A 70 12.95 16.56 11.54
N GLU A 71 12.95 15.55 10.66
CA GLU A 71 13.73 15.57 9.42
C GLU A 71 12.94 16.27 8.31
N VAL A 72 13.06 17.62 8.25
CA VAL A 72 12.30 18.46 7.30
C VAL A 72 13.25 19.28 6.45
N HIS A 73 13.42 18.91 5.21
CA HIS A 73 14.36 19.47 4.25
C HIS A 73 13.62 20.12 3.09
N GLN A 74 13.34 21.40 3.23
CA GLN A 74 12.65 22.22 2.24
C GLN A 74 13.63 22.93 1.30
N GLY A 75 13.17 23.40 0.13
CA GLY A 75 13.97 24.11 -0.86
C GLY A 75 14.99 23.25 -1.60
N LYS A 76 14.81 21.94 -1.59
CA LYS A 76 15.73 20.96 -2.18
C LYS A 76 15.34 20.60 -3.61
N VAL A 77 15.79 21.39 -4.60
CA VAL A 77 15.53 21.13 -6.02
C VAL A 77 16.29 19.87 -6.48
N ASP A 78 17.53 19.70 -6.04
CA ASP A 78 18.27 18.44 -6.21
C ASP A 78 18.00 17.54 -5.01
N LYS A 79 16.88 16.82 -5.11
CA LYS A 79 16.41 15.94 -4.04
C LYS A 79 17.37 14.78 -3.79
N PHE A 80 18.06 14.26 -4.83
CA PHE A 80 18.94 13.11 -4.66
C PHE A 80 20.23 13.45 -3.93
N THR A 81 20.85 14.59 -4.23
CA THR A 81 21.99 15.07 -3.46
C THR A 81 21.60 15.31 -1.99
N ALA A 82 20.45 15.95 -1.77
CA ALA A 82 19.94 16.15 -0.41
C ALA A 82 19.69 14.81 0.32
N LEU A 83 19.10 13.82 -0.36
CA LEU A 83 18.87 12.49 0.20
C LEU A 83 20.18 11.86 0.68
N LYS A 84 21.25 11.87 -0.14
CA LYS A 84 22.55 11.31 0.22
C LYS A 84 23.18 12.01 1.42
N GLU A 85 23.06 13.34 1.50
CA GLU A 85 23.54 14.12 2.63
C GLU A 85 22.81 13.80 3.93
N ILE A 86 21.51 13.50 3.87
CA ILE A 86 20.64 13.26 5.02
C ILE A 86 20.82 11.84 5.56
N VAL A 87 20.74 10.84 4.70
CA VAL A 87 20.72 9.43 5.14
C VAL A 87 22.09 8.74 5.05
N GLY A 88 23.05 9.30 4.29
CA GLY A 88 24.29 8.65 3.91
C GLY A 88 24.12 7.72 2.70
N GLU A 89 25.12 7.68 1.84
CA GLU A 89 25.07 6.93 0.58
C GLU A 89 24.90 5.41 0.82
N GLU A 90 25.47 4.92 1.91
CA GLU A 90 25.38 3.52 2.34
C GLU A 90 23.97 3.11 2.82
N ASN A 91 23.10 4.06 3.10
CA ASN A 91 21.74 3.79 3.58
C ASN A 91 20.66 3.93 2.49
N ILE A 92 21.01 4.26 1.25
CA ILE A 92 20.04 4.45 0.15
C ILE A 92 19.14 3.20 -0.02
N GLY A 93 19.71 1.99 0.03
CA GLY A 93 18.95 0.73 -0.08
C GLY A 93 18.05 0.41 1.14
N PHE A 94 18.16 1.19 2.23
CA PHE A 94 17.28 1.09 3.39
C PHE A 94 16.21 2.18 3.42
N CYS A 95 16.05 2.92 2.31
CA CYS A 95 15.02 3.93 2.15
C CYS A 95 13.78 3.35 1.47
N ALA A 96 12.61 3.82 1.91
CA ALA A 96 11.42 3.85 1.09
C ALA A 96 11.18 5.29 0.62
N TYR A 97 10.64 5.47 -0.59
CA TYR A 97 10.28 6.78 -1.12
C TYR A 97 8.81 6.80 -1.53
N PHE A 98 8.11 7.88 -1.16
CA PHE A 98 6.73 8.10 -1.56
C PHE A 98 6.63 9.48 -2.23
N GLY A 99 6.27 9.50 -3.53
CA GLY A 99 6.22 10.69 -4.37
C GLY A 99 5.27 10.54 -5.53
N ASP A 100 5.00 11.62 -6.27
CA ASP A 100 3.95 11.68 -7.29
C ASP A 100 4.40 12.18 -8.65
N ASP A 101 5.53 12.89 -8.77
CA ASP A 101 5.90 13.59 -10.00
C ASP A 101 7.34 13.28 -10.46
N ILE A 102 7.65 13.61 -11.71
CA ILE A 102 8.92 13.32 -12.40
C ILE A 102 10.16 13.75 -11.61
N LEU A 103 10.05 14.81 -10.81
CA LEU A 103 11.16 15.25 -9.95
C LEU A 103 11.59 14.19 -8.94
N ASP A 104 10.67 13.31 -8.55
CA ASP A 104 10.91 12.24 -7.58
C ASP A 104 11.70 11.06 -8.18
N LEU A 105 11.63 10.87 -9.52
CA LEU A 105 12.36 9.80 -10.21
C LEU A 105 13.86 9.82 -9.89
N LYS A 106 14.43 11.02 -9.71
CA LYS A 106 15.87 11.17 -9.37
C LYS A 106 16.25 10.52 -8.03
N CYS A 107 15.28 10.36 -7.13
CA CYS A 107 15.48 9.64 -5.87
C CYS A 107 14.95 8.21 -5.96
N MET A 108 13.77 8.02 -6.55
CA MET A 108 13.09 6.72 -6.57
C MET A 108 13.89 5.67 -7.33
N VAL A 109 14.42 6.00 -8.51
CA VAL A 109 15.20 5.04 -9.30
C VAL A 109 16.45 4.57 -8.54
N PRO A 110 17.34 5.44 -8.03
CA PRO A 110 18.51 4.97 -7.27
C PRO A 110 18.17 4.22 -5.98
N ILE A 111 17.07 4.58 -5.30
CA ILE A 111 16.60 3.85 -4.12
C ILE A 111 16.21 2.42 -4.51
N GLN A 112 15.44 2.25 -5.57
CA GLN A 112 15.01 0.94 -6.05
C GLN A 112 16.19 0.09 -6.53
N GLU A 113 17.12 0.67 -7.30
CA GLU A 113 18.35 0.01 -7.75
C GLU A 113 19.24 -0.46 -6.58
N ALA A 114 19.21 0.26 -5.46
CA ALA A 114 19.92 -0.12 -4.23
C ALA A 114 19.16 -1.13 -3.37
N GLY A 115 17.97 -1.60 -3.79
CA GLY A 115 17.13 -2.54 -3.06
C GLY A 115 16.16 -1.91 -2.06
N GLY A 116 15.95 -0.60 -2.14
CA GLY A 116 14.89 0.10 -1.41
C GLY A 116 13.52 -0.08 -2.06
N ILE A 117 12.52 0.64 -1.57
CA ILE A 117 11.11 0.48 -1.96
C ILE A 117 10.56 1.83 -2.41
N VAL A 118 9.75 1.84 -3.47
CA VAL A 118 9.13 3.06 -3.97
C VAL A 118 7.62 2.90 -4.14
N GLY A 119 6.88 3.94 -3.76
CA GLY A 119 5.42 3.94 -3.89
C GLY A 119 4.89 5.30 -4.29
N CYS A 120 3.63 5.34 -4.70
CA CYS A 120 2.99 6.57 -5.15
C CYS A 120 1.47 6.56 -4.90
N PRO A 121 0.84 7.75 -4.82
CA PRO A 121 -0.61 7.88 -4.77
C PRO A 121 -1.26 7.52 -6.12
N TRP A 122 -2.58 7.28 -6.10
CA TRP A 122 -3.35 6.93 -7.30
C TRP A 122 -3.20 7.93 -8.45
N ASP A 123 -3.15 9.21 -8.13
CA ASP A 123 -3.11 10.32 -9.08
C ASP A 123 -1.70 10.78 -9.43
N ALA A 124 -0.66 10.04 -9.07
CA ALA A 124 0.71 10.24 -9.55
C ALA A 124 0.79 10.16 -11.08
N VAL A 125 1.81 10.77 -11.67
CA VAL A 125 2.08 10.69 -13.12
C VAL A 125 2.42 9.26 -13.54
N GLN A 126 2.21 8.94 -14.82
CA GLN A 126 2.37 7.58 -15.32
C GLN A 126 3.81 7.05 -15.19
N GLU A 127 4.79 7.94 -15.34
CA GLU A 127 6.21 7.62 -15.21
C GLU A 127 6.56 7.11 -13.80
N ILE A 128 5.96 7.71 -12.77
CA ILE A 128 6.12 7.25 -11.38
C ILE A 128 5.41 5.91 -11.16
N LYS A 129 4.16 5.79 -11.64
CA LYS A 129 3.40 4.54 -11.52
C LYS A 129 4.10 3.36 -12.19
N ALA A 130 4.82 3.62 -13.30
CA ALA A 130 5.51 2.57 -14.05
C ALA A 130 6.67 1.92 -13.29
N ILE A 131 7.27 2.63 -12.32
CA ILE A 131 8.38 2.12 -11.51
C ILE A 131 7.99 1.79 -10.08
N ALA A 132 6.81 2.24 -9.61
CA ALA A 132 6.41 2.06 -8.23
C ALA A 132 6.19 0.58 -7.89
N ASP A 133 6.76 0.15 -6.76
CA ASP A 133 6.51 -1.18 -6.16
C ASP A 133 5.08 -1.26 -5.61
N TYR A 134 4.50 -0.10 -5.26
CA TYR A 134 3.12 0.00 -4.81
C TYR A 134 2.46 1.29 -5.31
N VAL A 135 1.39 1.14 -6.06
CA VAL A 135 0.50 2.25 -6.46
C VAL A 135 -0.74 2.20 -5.59
N CYS A 136 -0.96 3.24 -4.78
CA CYS A 136 -2.11 3.32 -3.90
C CYS A 136 -3.43 3.36 -4.67
N VAL A 137 -4.52 2.92 -4.06
CA VAL A 137 -5.90 3.17 -4.53
C VAL A 137 -6.39 4.54 -4.07
N SER A 138 -5.84 5.08 -2.99
CA SER A 138 -6.13 6.41 -2.46
C SER A 138 -5.34 7.47 -3.22
N LYS A 139 -5.93 8.67 -3.34
CA LYS A 139 -5.25 9.83 -3.93
C LYS A 139 -4.37 10.55 -2.91
N ALA A 140 -3.45 11.36 -3.44
CA ALA A 140 -2.64 12.28 -2.67
C ALA A 140 -3.51 13.17 -1.76
N GLY A 141 -3.10 13.36 -0.50
CA GLY A 141 -3.85 14.12 0.49
C GLY A 141 -5.20 13.52 0.91
N GLU A 142 -5.52 12.30 0.51
CA GLU A 142 -6.78 11.60 0.85
C GLU A 142 -6.54 10.27 1.60
N GLY A 143 -5.33 10.03 2.12
CA GLY A 143 -4.98 8.83 2.87
C GLY A 143 -4.00 7.90 2.14
N ALA A 144 -3.44 8.30 1.01
CA ALA A 144 -2.50 7.49 0.24
C ALA A 144 -1.22 7.17 1.01
N LEU A 145 -0.67 8.14 1.76
CA LEU A 145 0.50 7.87 2.59
C LEU A 145 0.19 6.81 3.66
N ARG A 146 -0.97 6.87 4.27
CA ARG A 146 -1.39 5.87 5.26
C ARG A 146 -1.47 4.48 4.64
N GLU A 147 -2.11 4.37 3.48
CA GLU A 147 -2.22 3.11 2.74
C GLU A 147 -0.84 2.54 2.40
N PHE A 148 0.07 3.36 1.88
CA PHE A 148 1.44 2.94 1.57
C PHE A 148 2.21 2.51 2.82
N ALA A 149 2.12 3.27 3.92
CA ALA A 149 2.84 2.95 5.14
C ALA A 149 2.34 1.63 5.78
N GLU A 150 1.03 1.39 5.79
CA GLU A 150 0.45 0.13 6.25
C GLU A 150 0.93 -1.04 5.38
N TRP A 151 0.95 -0.89 4.05
CA TRP A 151 1.50 -1.88 3.13
C TRP A 151 3.01 -2.09 3.33
N LEU A 152 3.77 -1.01 3.57
CA LEU A 152 5.22 -1.06 3.75
C LEU A 152 5.64 -1.91 4.95
N ILE A 153 4.91 -1.79 6.07
CA ILE A 153 5.20 -2.50 7.31
C ILE A 153 4.49 -3.86 7.42
N ALA A 154 3.50 -4.12 6.54
CA ALA A 154 2.81 -5.40 6.54
C ALA A 154 3.81 -6.56 6.37
N PRO A 155 3.61 -7.69 7.07
CA PRO A 155 4.42 -8.87 6.84
C PRO A 155 4.37 -9.24 5.35
N LYS A 156 5.49 -9.08 4.66
CA LYS A 156 5.58 -9.52 3.27
C LYS A 156 5.66 -11.03 3.30
N VAL A 157 4.61 -11.68 2.85
CA VAL A 157 4.65 -13.13 2.63
C VAL A 157 5.65 -13.35 1.50
N ASP A 158 6.71 -14.09 1.80
CA ASP A 158 7.66 -14.54 0.79
C ASP A 158 6.88 -15.30 -0.29
N ASN A 159 7.05 -14.92 -1.55
CA ASN A 159 6.35 -15.56 -2.66
C ASN A 159 6.63 -17.07 -2.71
N GLU A 160 7.81 -17.52 -2.31
CA GLU A 160 8.16 -18.94 -2.20
C GLU A 160 7.40 -19.61 -1.06
N GLU A 161 7.32 -18.96 0.10
CA GLU A 161 6.55 -19.46 1.25
C GLU A 161 5.04 -19.46 0.94
N MET A 162 4.53 -18.42 0.26
CA MET A 162 3.15 -18.39 -0.21
C MET A 162 2.85 -19.54 -1.17
N ALA A 163 3.70 -19.71 -2.20
CA ALA A 163 3.54 -20.81 -3.16
C ALA A 163 3.63 -22.19 -2.46
N ARG A 164 4.51 -22.34 -1.47
CA ARG A 164 4.60 -23.56 -0.67
C ARG A 164 3.30 -23.83 0.10
N ARG A 165 2.73 -22.80 0.76
CA ARG A 165 1.47 -22.92 1.52
C ARG A 165 0.29 -23.26 0.62
N VAL A 166 0.19 -22.60 -0.54
CA VAL A 166 -0.84 -22.89 -1.53
C VAL A 166 -0.72 -24.34 -2.03
N ASN A 167 0.48 -24.78 -2.39
CA ASN A 167 0.73 -26.16 -2.86
C ASN A 167 0.41 -27.19 -1.78
N GLU A 168 0.73 -26.92 -0.52
CA GLU A 168 0.40 -27.78 0.62
C GLU A 168 -1.12 -27.91 0.79
N ALA A 169 -1.85 -26.79 0.72
CA ALA A 169 -3.31 -26.77 0.81
C ALA A 169 -3.95 -27.50 -0.38
N VAL A 170 -3.50 -27.26 -1.60
CA VAL A 170 -4.00 -27.94 -2.81
C VAL A 170 -3.79 -29.46 -2.73
N LYS A 171 -2.61 -29.92 -2.30
CA LYS A 171 -2.36 -31.36 -2.10
C LYS A 171 -3.32 -31.96 -1.09
N TYR A 172 -3.47 -31.30 0.06
CA TYR A 172 -4.40 -31.77 1.09
C TYR A 172 -5.83 -31.88 0.56
N LEU A 173 -6.31 -30.84 -0.13
CA LEU A 173 -7.66 -30.80 -0.68
C LEU A 173 -7.88 -31.84 -1.79
N ALA A 174 -6.86 -32.14 -2.60
CA ALA A 174 -6.93 -33.16 -3.66
C ALA A 174 -7.05 -34.59 -3.12
N GLU A 175 -6.64 -34.85 -1.87
CA GLU A 175 -6.73 -36.16 -1.21
C GLU A 175 -8.04 -36.32 -0.41
N LEU A 176 -8.87 -35.24 -0.30
CA LEU A 176 -10.14 -35.33 0.41
C LEU A 176 -11.18 -36.11 -0.42
N ASP A 177 -11.81 -37.07 0.23
CA ASP A 177 -13.02 -37.70 -0.27
C ASP A 177 -14.22 -36.89 0.24
N VAL A 178 -14.82 -36.12 -0.65
CA VAL A 178 -15.91 -35.17 -0.33
C VAL A 178 -17.21 -35.66 -0.87
N SER A 179 -18.25 -35.70 -0.05
CA SER A 179 -19.61 -36.07 -0.43
C SER A 179 -20.61 -34.92 -0.23
N GLU A 180 -21.81 -35.04 -0.81
CA GLU A 180 -22.89 -34.05 -0.59
C GLU A 180 -23.26 -33.92 0.91
N GLU A 181 -23.08 -34.96 1.71
CA GLU A 181 -23.35 -34.95 3.14
C GLU A 181 -22.40 -34.05 3.93
N ASP A 182 -21.29 -33.65 3.32
CA ASP A 182 -20.29 -32.77 3.93
C ASP A 182 -20.59 -31.27 3.74
N ALA A 183 -21.62 -30.93 2.95
CA ALA A 183 -22.00 -29.54 2.69
C ALA A 183 -22.34 -28.78 4.00
N GLY A 184 -21.81 -27.57 4.12
CA GLY A 184 -21.95 -26.71 5.30
C GLY A 184 -20.90 -26.94 6.40
N LYS A 185 -20.00 -27.91 6.24
CA LYS A 185 -18.91 -28.15 7.19
C LYS A 185 -17.77 -27.16 6.98
N LYS A 186 -17.24 -26.61 8.08
CA LYS A 186 -15.99 -25.87 8.13
C LYS A 186 -14.97 -26.65 8.93
N VAL A 187 -13.82 -26.92 8.37
CA VAL A 187 -12.75 -27.71 9.00
C VAL A 187 -11.49 -26.89 9.09
N VAL A 188 -11.00 -26.70 10.32
CA VAL A 188 -9.69 -26.09 10.58
C VAL A 188 -8.65 -27.20 10.53
N VAL A 189 -7.76 -27.16 9.56
CA VAL A 189 -6.72 -28.18 9.38
C VAL A 189 -5.52 -27.91 10.31
N ASN A 190 -5.11 -26.65 10.37
CA ASN A 190 -4.05 -26.18 11.26
C ASN A 190 -4.14 -24.64 11.42
N ASP A 191 -3.11 -24.02 12.00
CA ASP A 191 -3.00 -22.57 12.18
C ASP A 191 -2.80 -21.78 10.86
N LYS A 192 -2.59 -22.48 9.72
CA LYS A 192 -2.29 -21.87 8.42
C LYS A 192 -3.46 -21.87 7.47
N PHE A 193 -4.31 -22.89 7.49
CA PHE A 193 -5.47 -22.94 6.63
C PHE A 193 -6.66 -23.73 7.22
N PHE A 194 -7.82 -23.37 6.75
CA PHE A 194 -9.08 -24.07 6.94
C PHE A 194 -9.79 -24.22 5.58
N TYR A 195 -10.75 -25.12 5.48
CA TYR A 195 -11.61 -25.23 4.32
C TYR A 195 -13.08 -25.30 4.72
N SER A 196 -13.95 -24.94 3.78
CA SER A 196 -15.40 -25.07 3.91
C SER A 196 -15.94 -25.79 2.69
N ILE A 197 -16.86 -26.73 2.90
CA ILE A 197 -17.56 -27.42 1.83
C ILE A 197 -18.90 -26.74 1.67
N LEU A 198 -19.14 -26.21 0.47
CA LEU A 198 -20.34 -25.44 0.16
C LEU A 198 -21.13 -26.14 -0.96
N SER A 199 -22.45 -26.15 -0.85
CA SER A 199 -23.34 -26.53 -1.91
C SER A 199 -24.35 -25.43 -2.16
N TYR A 200 -24.36 -24.86 -3.35
CA TYR A 200 -25.22 -23.74 -3.73
C TYR A 200 -25.51 -23.75 -5.23
N ASN A 201 -26.55 -23.03 -5.62
CA ASN A 201 -26.79 -22.73 -7.02
C ASN A 201 -26.07 -21.44 -7.41
N THR A 202 -25.39 -21.41 -8.54
CA THR A 202 -24.75 -20.22 -9.09
C THR A 202 -25.79 -19.13 -9.34
N LYS A 203 -25.36 -17.88 -9.13
CA LYS A 203 -26.21 -16.69 -9.36
C LYS A 203 -25.89 -16.05 -10.71
N PRO A 204 -26.86 -15.35 -11.32
CA PRO A 204 -26.60 -14.53 -12.51
C PRO A 204 -25.53 -13.49 -12.22
N ALA A 205 -24.68 -13.17 -13.19
CA ALA A 205 -23.54 -12.24 -13.01
C ALA A 205 -23.94 -10.85 -12.46
N ASN A 206 -25.15 -10.37 -12.80
CA ASN A 206 -25.66 -9.09 -12.30
C ASN A 206 -26.04 -9.09 -10.81
N GLU A 207 -26.12 -10.26 -10.19
CA GLU A 207 -26.40 -10.44 -8.76
C GLU A 207 -25.13 -10.74 -7.95
N CYS A 208 -23.98 -10.95 -8.63
CA CYS A 208 -22.72 -11.23 -8.01
C CYS A 208 -21.99 -9.94 -7.64
N LYS A 209 -21.18 -10.00 -6.59
CA LYS A 209 -20.29 -8.91 -6.17
C LYS A 209 -18.85 -9.36 -6.35
N LEU A 210 -18.00 -8.44 -6.78
CA LEU A 210 -16.56 -8.63 -6.71
C LEU A 210 -16.08 -8.35 -5.29
N GLU A 211 -15.29 -9.23 -4.75
CA GLU A 211 -14.68 -9.11 -3.43
C GLU A 211 -13.18 -9.40 -3.48
N SER A 212 -12.44 -8.93 -2.51
CA SER A 212 -11.02 -9.23 -2.35
C SER A 212 -10.68 -9.32 -0.88
N HIS A 213 -9.78 -10.22 -0.53
CA HIS A 213 -9.33 -10.45 0.82
C HIS A 213 -7.94 -9.86 1.04
N ARG A 214 -7.67 -9.35 2.25
CA ARG A 214 -6.34 -8.87 2.65
C ARG A 214 -5.61 -9.85 3.56
N LYS A 215 -6.36 -10.67 4.28
CA LYS A 215 -5.84 -11.57 5.30
C LYS A 215 -5.69 -13.00 4.81
N TYR A 216 -6.55 -13.43 3.91
CA TYR A 216 -6.61 -14.80 3.43
C TYR A 216 -6.44 -14.87 1.92
N ILE A 217 -6.02 -16.05 1.44
CA ILE A 217 -6.03 -16.43 0.02
C ILE A 217 -7.11 -17.49 -0.14
N ASP A 218 -8.06 -17.24 -1.03
CA ASP A 218 -9.09 -18.20 -1.35
C ASP A 218 -8.62 -19.17 -2.43
N ILE A 219 -8.76 -20.47 -2.17
CA ILE A 219 -8.56 -21.54 -3.14
C ILE A 219 -9.90 -22.19 -3.33
N GLN A 220 -10.49 -22.07 -4.52
CA GLN A 220 -11.77 -22.64 -4.85
C GLN A 220 -11.58 -23.88 -5.72
N ILE A 221 -12.17 -25.00 -5.30
CA ILE A 221 -12.13 -26.28 -6.01
C ILE A 221 -13.57 -26.74 -6.23
N ILE A 222 -13.94 -26.88 -7.49
CA ILE A 222 -15.27 -27.39 -7.88
C ILE A 222 -15.20 -28.90 -7.85
N VAL A 223 -15.98 -29.50 -6.94
CA VAL A 223 -16.05 -30.96 -6.77
C VAL A 223 -17.09 -31.55 -7.72
N ASP A 224 -18.23 -30.87 -7.89
CA ASP A 224 -19.28 -31.24 -8.79
C ASP A 224 -19.99 -30.01 -9.34
N GLY A 225 -20.43 -30.07 -10.61
CA GLY A 225 -21.08 -28.96 -11.29
C GLY A 225 -20.13 -28.05 -12.07
N GLU A 226 -20.62 -26.86 -12.42
CA GLU A 226 -19.90 -25.85 -13.20
C GLU A 226 -20.12 -24.46 -12.57
N GLU A 227 -19.07 -23.67 -12.50
CA GLU A 227 -19.10 -22.28 -12.05
C GLU A 227 -18.21 -21.42 -12.94
N SER A 228 -18.68 -20.20 -13.22
CA SER A 228 -17.86 -19.17 -13.87
C SER A 228 -17.47 -18.10 -12.85
N ILE A 229 -16.17 -17.90 -12.67
CA ILE A 229 -15.62 -16.91 -11.74
C ILE A 229 -14.94 -15.80 -12.55
N GLU A 230 -15.41 -14.57 -12.39
CA GLU A 230 -14.79 -13.41 -13.00
C GLU A 230 -13.67 -12.86 -12.10
N VAL A 231 -12.47 -12.74 -12.66
CA VAL A 231 -11.31 -12.17 -12.00
C VAL A 231 -10.95 -10.84 -12.66
N VAL A 232 -10.90 -9.77 -11.89
CA VAL A 232 -10.60 -8.42 -12.38
C VAL A 232 -9.50 -7.82 -11.51
N ASP A 233 -8.55 -7.15 -12.15
CA ASP A 233 -7.52 -6.40 -11.44
C ASP A 233 -8.16 -5.32 -10.58
N ILE A 234 -7.79 -5.28 -9.29
CA ILE A 234 -8.34 -4.35 -8.30
C ILE A 234 -8.14 -2.89 -8.71
N SER A 235 -7.08 -2.58 -9.47
CA SER A 235 -6.81 -1.24 -9.99
C SER A 235 -7.89 -0.72 -10.96
N LYS A 236 -8.69 -1.62 -11.53
CA LYS A 236 -9.80 -1.31 -12.45
C LYS A 236 -11.14 -1.17 -11.75
N LEU A 237 -11.19 -1.36 -10.44
CA LEU A 237 -12.42 -1.39 -9.65
C LEU A 237 -12.56 -0.15 -8.78
N LYS A 238 -13.82 0.22 -8.50
CA LYS A 238 -14.14 1.16 -7.42
C LYS A 238 -14.56 0.37 -6.19
N VAL A 239 -13.84 0.58 -5.08
CA VAL A 239 -14.20 0.03 -3.78
C VAL A 239 -15.55 0.62 -3.36
N LYS A 240 -16.57 -0.23 -3.18
CA LYS A 240 -17.89 0.17 -2.66
C LYS A 240 -17.98 0.08 -1.15
N GLU A 241 -17.39 -0.96 -0.59
CA GLU A 241 -17.32 -1.20 0.86
C GLU A 241 -15.85 -1.29 1.25
N CYS A 242 -15.46 -0.57 2.32
CA CYS A 242 -14.09 -0.63 2.81
C CYS A 242 -13.80 -1.99 3.45
N TYR A 243 -12.52 -2.36 3.49
CA TYR A 243 -12.04 -3.53 4.21
C TYR A 243 -12.51 -3.50 5.67
N ASP A 244 -13.00 -4.63 6.14
CA ASP A 244 -13.46 -4.87 7.50
C ASP A 244 -12.81 -6.16 8.02
N GLU A 245 -11.89 -6.03 8.97
CA GLU A 245 -11.10 -7.16 9.50
C GLU A 245 -11.96 -8.24 10.17
N GLU A 246 -13.16 -7.87 10.68
CA GLU A 246 -14.06 -8.82 11.33
C GLU A 246 -14.84 -9.68 10.32
N LYS A 247 -14.90 -9.24 9.05
CA LYS A 247 -15.64 -9.93 7.98
C LYS A 247 -14.75 -10.66 6.99
N ASP A 248 -13.42 -10.49 7.08
CA ASP A 248 -12.44 -11.11 6.18
C ASP A 248 -12.03 -12.52 6.64
#